data_041084c5de8b902aae61ca973269db0e
#
_entry.id   041084c5de8b902aae61ca973269db0e
#
_cell.length_a   1.000
_cell.length_b   1.000
_cell.length_c   1.000
_cell.angle_alpha   90.00
_cell.angle_beta   90.00
_cell.angle_gamma   90.00
#
_symmetry.space_group_name_H-M   'P 1'
#
loop_
_entity.id
_entity.type
_entity.pdbx_description
1 polymer ?
#
loop_
_entity_poly.entity_id
_entity_poly.type
_entity_poly.pdbx_seq_one_letter_code
_entity_poly.pdbx_strand_id
1 'polypeptide(L)'
;LEQHLTVTLARLRDAAELYRQLDAAQRHRDDAQQRQADLLALDAEYAADQEEAGRSDRDGRDEVRRLTDELAALTAKLADRRQRAATEAKLAAALAVDIASLERRRDELQARIREVQEQTARAGAALAADATVAADARAGIARQREVLADCGRQAEAAVPEITEELAHLLRLLPPRVAGRLAQIARRHGDPVADLVQGACAGCGQTLPFQHAVDADREAALVICQGCGRYIIPRSSRRTRG
;
A
#
# COMPACT_ATOMS: atom_id res chain seq x y z
N LEU A 1 4.77 -54.65 8.42
CA LEU A 1 4.25 -53.51 9.21
C LEU A 1 5.22 -52.31 9.18
N GLU A 2 6.52 -52.53 9.42
CA GLU A 2 7.53 -51.48 9.43
C GLU A 2 7.64 -50.75 8.08
N GLN A 3 7.64 -51.44 6.96
CA GLN A 3 7.68 -50.82 5.62
C GLN A 3 6.46 -49.92 5.36
N HIS A 4 5.27 -50.27 5.83
CA HIS A 4 4.08 -49.43 5.71
C HIS A 4 4.16 -48.18 6.53
N LEU A 5 4.77 -48.24 7.73
CA LEU A 5 4.95 -47.08 8.60
C LEU A 5 5.96 -46.09 8.00
N THR A 6 7.10 -46.58 7.54
CA THR A 6 8.15 -45.77 6.88
C THR A 6 7.59 -45.04 5.67
N VAL A 7 6.82 -45.71 4.81
CA VAL A 7 6.16 -45.08 3.64
C VAL A 7 5.13 -44.04 4.07
N THR A 8 4.36 -44.30 5.12
CA THR A 8 3.37 -43.37 5.64
C THR A 8 4.04 -42.12 6.22
N LEU A 9 5.13 -42.28 6.97
CA LEU A 9 5.91 -41.15 7.52
C LEU A 9 6.54 -40.29 6.42
N ALA A 10 7.08 -40.91 5.37
CA ALA A 10 7.61 -40.19 4.22
C ALA A 10 6.53 -39.35 3.54
N ARG A 11 5.36 -39.91 3.27
CA ARG A 11 4.23 -39.22 2.66
C ARG A 11 3.67 -38.12 3.57
N LEU A 12 3.71 -38.30 4.90
CA LEU A 12 3.33 -37.26 5.87
C LEU A 12 4.26 -36.04 5.77
N ARG A 13 5.57 -36.26 5.60
CA ARG A 13 6.55 -35.19 5.41
C ARG A 13 6.31 -34.43 4.11
N ASP A 14 6.11 -35.18 3.02
CA ASP A 14 5.83 -34.56 1.72
C ASP A 14 4.52 -33.76 1.76
N ALA A 15 3.48 -34.31 2.36
CA ALA A 15 2.21 -33.57 2.53
C ALA A 15 2.36 -32.33 3.40
N ALA A 16 3.14 -32.40 4.49
CA ALA A 16 3.42 -31.22 5.32
C ALA A 16 4.17 -30.13 4.57
N GLU A 17 5.12 -30.53 3.71
CA GLU A 17 5.84 -29.59 2.85
C GLU A 17 4.90 -28.91 1.86
N LEU A 18 4.03 -29.64 1.18
CA LEU A 18 3.02 -29.08 0.29
C LEU A 18 2.04 -28.14 1.00
N TYR A 19 1.61 -28.46 2.23
CA TYR A 19 0.80 -27.54 3.03
C TYR A 19 1.53 -26.23 3.34
N ARG A 20 2.84 -26.29 3.66
CA ARG A 20 3.64 -25.08 3.89
C ARG A 20 3.82 -24.25 2.62
N GLN A 21 4.06 -24.92 1.47
CA GLN A 21 4.17 -24.25 0.17
C GLN A 21 2.84 -23.58 -0.21
N LEU A 22 1.72 -24.25 0.01
CA LEU A 22 0.40 -23.70 -0.26
C LEU A 22 0.11 -22.46 0.60
N ASP A 23 0.37 -22.55 1.90
CA ASP A 23 0.20 -21.43 2.84
C ASP A 23 1.16 -20.26 2.49
N ALA A 24 2.40 -20.55 2.10
CA ALA A 24 3.33 -19.53 1.63
C ALA A 24 2.86 -18.86 0.33
N ALA A 25 2.40 -19.64 -0.67
CA ALA A 25 1.89 -19.10 -1.92
C ALA A 25 0.64 -18.22 -1.69
N GLN A 26 -0.28 -18.66 -0.84
CA GLN A 26 -1.46 -17.87 -0.48
C GLN A 26 -1.08 -16.57 0.21
N ARG A 27 -0.18 -16.61 1.19
CA ARG A 27 0.31 -15.39 1.88
C ARG A 27 1.02 -14.44 0.93
N HIS A 28 1.86 -14.95 0.03
CA HIS A 28 2.55 -14.11 -0.97
C HIS A 28 1.57 -13.40 -1.91
N ARG A 29 0.52 -14.11 -2.35
CA ARG A 29 -0.55 -13.53 -3.15
C ARG A 29 -1.28 -12.40 -2.40
N ASP A 30 -1.71 -12.69 -1.18
CA ASP A 30 -2.48 -11.74 -0.36
C ASP A 30 -1.64 -10.51 0.01
N ASP A 31 -0.35 -10.69 0.35
CA ASP A 31 0.60 -9.62 0.60
C ASP A 31 0.85 -8.74 -0.65
N ALA A 32 0.99 -9.38 -1.81
CA ALA A 32 1.14 -8.66 -3.08
C ALA A 32 -0.11 -7.83 -3.41
N GLN A 33 -1.30 -8.38 -3.20
CA GLN A 33 -2.57 -7.66 -3.39
C GLN A 33 -2.72 -6.47 -2.43
N GLN A 34 -2.39 -6.67 -1.16
CA GLN A 34 -2.46 -5.58 -0.17
C GLN A 34 -1.49 -4.45 -0.52
N ARG A 35 -0.24 -4.78 -0.83
CA ARG A 35 0.77 -3.77 -1.23
C ARG A 35 0.39 -3.03 -2.52
N GLN A 36 -0.24 -3.72 -3.47
CA GLN A 36 -0.77 -3.05 -4.67
C GLN A 36 -1.87 -2.04 -4.33
N ALA A 37 -2.77 -2.38 -3.39
CA ALA A 37 -3.81 -1.46 -2.93
C ALA A 37 -3.22 -0.24 -2.22
N ASP A 38 -2.21 -0.45 -1.38
CA ASP A 38 -1.51 0.65 -0.68
C ASP A 38 -0.80 1.60 -1.67
N LEU A 39 -0.15 1.06 -2.70
CA LEU A 39 0.48 1.86 -3.74
C LEU A 39 -0.53 2.62 -4.62
N LEU A 40 -1.72 2.06 -4.85
CA LEU A 40 -2.80 2.76 -5.54
C LEU A 40 -3.34 3.94 -4.72
N ALA A 41 -3.50 3.75 -3.42
CA ALA A 41 -3.91 4.82 -2.51
C ALA A 41 -2.88 5.97 -2.51
N LEU A 42 -1.60 5.63 -2.42
CA LEU A 42 -0.52 6.61 -2.46
C LEU A 42 -0.46 7.39 -3.80
N ASP A 43 -0.65 6.72 -4.95
CA ASP A 43 -0.71 7.38 -6.26
C ASP A 43 -1.90 8.35 -6.34
N ALA A 44 -3.05 7.98 -5.76
CA ALA A 44 -4.23 8.83 -5.69
C ALA A 44 -4.01 10.06 -4.80
N GLU A 45 -3.30 9.94 -3.68
CA GLU A 45 -2.91 11.06 -2.82
C GLU A 45 -2.03 12.06 -3.59
N TYR A 46 -0.97 11.60 -4.27
CA TYR A 46 -0.14 12.46 -5.11
C TYR A 46 -0.94 13.19 -6.21
N ALA A 47 -1.92 12.51 -6.81
CA ALA A 47 -2.76 13.12 -7.84
C ALA A 47 -3.68 14.21 -7.24
N ALA A 48 -4.24 13.97 -6.07
CA ALA A 48 -5.10 14.92 -5.36
C ALA A 48 -4.34 16.18 -4.93
N ASP A 49 -3.14 16.02 -4.38
CA ASP A 49 -2.27 17.12 -3.96
C ASP A 49 -1.89 18.03 -5.15
N GLN A 50 -1.54 17.42 -6.28
CA GLN A 50 -1.24 18.17 -7.51
C GLN A 50 -2.46 18.91 -8.05
N GLU A 51 -3.64 18.32 -7.99
CA GLU A 51 -4.88 18.97 -8.42
C GLU A 51 -5.22 20.16 -7.52
N GLU A 52 -5.07 20.02 -6.20
CA GLU A 52 -5.32 21.10 -5.24
C GLU A 52 -4.35 22.26 -5.45
N ALA A 53 -3.05 21.98 -5.59
CA ALA A 53 -2.04 22.99 -5.89
C ALA A 53 -2.31 23.69 -7.21
N GLY A 54 -2.72 22.94 -8.25
CA GLY A 54 -3.11 23.49 -9.56
C GLY A 54 -4.38 24.36 -9.50
N ARG A 55 -5.34 24.04 -8.61
CA ARG A 55 -6.52 24.89 -8.37
C ARG A 55 -6.10 26.19 -7.71
N SER A 56 -5.28 26.16 -6.68
CA SER A 56 -4.77 27.35 -5.99
C SER A 56 -4.03 28.31 -6.92
N ASP A 57 -3.21 27.80 -7.85
CA ASP A 57 -2.51 28.61 -8.87
C ASP A 57 -3.51 29.28 -9.84
N ARG A 58 -4.54 28.56 -10.30
CA ARG A 58 -5.57 29.12 -11.18
C ARG A 58 -6.37 30.22 -10.47
N ASP A 59 -6.81 29.97 -9.23
CA ASP A 59 -7.57 30.93 -8.43
C ASP A 59 -6.77 32.22 -8.20
N GLY A 60 -5.47 32.11 -7.93
CA GLY A 60 -4.58 33.25 -7.81
C GLY A 60 -4.46 34.07 -9.11
N ARG A 61 -4.35 33.42 -10.24
CA ARG A 61 -4.33 34.10 -11.56
C ARG A 61 -5.64 34.80 -11.90
N ASP A 62 -6.76 34.17 -11.58
CA ASP A 62 -8.09 34.74 -11.80
C ASP A 62 -8.32 35.94 -10.88
N GLU A 63 -7.86 35.89 -9.63
CA GLU A 63 -7.87 37.05 -8.72
C GLU A 63 -7.03 38.21 -9.26
N VAL A 64 -5.81 37.96 -9.76
CA VAL A 64 -4.99 38.99 -10.40
C VAL A 64 -5.71 39.63 -11.58
N ARG A 65 -6.37 38.82 -12.43
CA ARG A 65 -7.14 39.33 -13.57
C ARG A 65 -8.27 40.22 -13.11
N ARG A 66 -9.07 39.78 -12.13
CA ARG A 66 -10.19 40.53 -11.57
C ARG A 66 -9.74 41.89 -10.99
N LEU A 67 -8.66 41.89 -10.19
CA LEU A 67 -8.10 43.12 -9.62
C LEU A 67 -7.52 44.05 -10.69
N THR A 68 -6.95 43.52 -11.75
CA THR A 68 -6.43 44.33 -12.88
C THR A 68 -7.58 45.00 -13.62
N ASP A 69 -8.69 44.32 -13.86
CA ASP A 69 -9.88 44.87 -14.48
C ASP A 69 -10.51 45.99 -13.61
N GLU A 70 -10.57 45.78 -12.27
CA GLU A 70 -11.00 46.79 -11.33
C GLU A 70 -10.10 48.04 -11.36
N LEU A 71 -8.78 47.82 -11.40
CA LEU A 71 -7.80 48.93 -11.51
C LEU A 71 -7.96 49.70 -12.80
N ALA A 72 -8.20 49.02 -13.93
CA ALA A 72 -8.44 49.69 -15.22
C ALA A 72 -9.70 50.57 -15.19
N ALA A 73 -10.81 50.04 -14.62
CA ALA A 73 -12.06 50.78 -14.43
C ALA A 73 -11.89 51.99 -13.52
N LEU A 74 -11.14 51.81 -12.42
CA LEU A 74 -10.83 52.92 -11.49
C LEU A 74 -9.97 53.99 -12.14
N THR A 75 -8.97 53.57 -12.92
CA THR A 75 -8.06 54.50 -13.64
C THR A 75 -8.84 55.34 -14.67
N ALA A 76 -9.78 54.72 -15.39
CA ALA A 76 -10.66 55.43 -16.32
C ALA A 76 -11.54 56.49 -15.59
N LYS A 77 -12.11 56.11 -14.45
CA LYS A 77 -12.89 57.07 -13.59
C LYS A 77 -12.02 58.24 -13.11
N LEU A 78 -10.82 57.96 -12.69
CA LEU A 78 -9.86 58.94 -12.22
C LEU A 78 -9.48 59.94 -13.35
N ALA A 79 -9.29 59.44 -14.55
CA ALA A 79 -9.01 60.27 -15.74
C ALA A 79 -10.20 61.20 -16.05
N ASP A 80 -11.44 60.69 -16.06
CA ASP A 80 -12.67 61.50 -16.22
C ASP A 80 -12.76 62.61 -15.16
N ARG A 81 -12.58 62.25 -13.87
CA ARG A 81 -12.64 63.25 -12.80
C ARG A 81 -11.57 64.35 -12.92
N ARG A 82 -10.37 63.97 -13.27
CA ARG A 82 -9.27 64.97 -13.51
C ARG A 82 -9.57 65.85 -14.68
N GLN A 83 -10.08 65.32 -15.81
CA GLN A 83 -10.47 66.12 -16.96
C GLN A 83 -11.57 67.13 -16.61
N ARG A 84 -12.61 66.70 -15.88
CA ARG A 84 -13.71 67.58 -15.43
C ARG A 84 -13.22 68.64 -14.46
N ALA A 85 -12.35 68.33 -13.51
CA ALA A 85 -11.75 69.31 -12.60
C ALA A 85 -10.92 70.37 -13.35
N ALA A 86 -10.29 70.00 -14.46
CA ALA A 86 -9.53 70.93 -15.29
C ALA A 86 -10.42 71.86 -16.14
N THR A 87 -11.61 71.42 -16.56
CA THR A 87 -12.53 72.20 -17.41
C THR A 87 -13.57 72.98 -16.65
N GLU A 88 -13.94 72.57 -15.41
CA GLU A 88 -15.03 73.14 -14.62
C GLU A 88 -14.50 73.72 -13.28
N ALA A 89 -14.00 74.96 -13.34
CA ALA A 89 -13.38 75.61 -12.12
C ALA A 89 -14.26 75.66 -10.88
N LYS A 90 -15.60 75.75 -11.05
CA LYS A 90 -16.55 75.75 -9.91
C LYS A 90 -16.65 74.40 -9.19
N LEU A 91 -16.31 73.29 -9.88
CA LEU A 91 -16.35 71.93 -9.31
C LEU A 91 -14.95 71.43 -8.88
N ALA A 92 -13.90 72.16 -9.22
CA ALA A 92 -12.50 71.72 -9.00
C ALA A 92 -12.22 71.34 -7.53
N ALA A 93 -12.70 72.16 -6.58
CA ALA A 93 -12.48 71.89 -5.13
C ALA A 93 -13.22 70.65 -4.63
N ALA A 94 -14.46 70.44 -5.07
CA ALA A 94 -15.23 69.22 -4.72
C ALA A 94 -14.63 67.97 -5.37
N LEU A 95 -14.21 68.09 -6.63
CA LEU A 95 -13.58 66.97 -7.37
C LEU A 95 -12.19 66.62 -6.80
N ALA A 96 -11.47 67.57 -6.18
CA ALA A 96 -10.15 67.29 -5.59
C ALA A 96 -10.21 66.25 -4.47
N VAL A 97 -11.25 66.28 -3.62
CA VAL A 97 -11.45 65.27 -2.55
C VAL A 97 -11.75 63.88 -3.15
N ASP A 98 -12.59 63.83 -4.18
CA ASP A 98 -12.96 62.62 -4.88
C ASP A 98 -11.74 61.99 -5.58
N ILE A 99 -10.95 62.82 -6.28
CA ILE A 99 -9.69 62.41 -6.94
C ILE A 99 -8.71 61.80 -5.91
N ALA A 100 -8.48 62.48 -4.79
CA ALA A 100 -7.58 61.99 -3.75
C ALA A 100 -8.06 60.65 -3.14
N SER A 101 -9.37 60.44 -3.03
CA SER A 101 -9.93 59.16 -2.59
C SER A 101 -9.71 58.06 -3.64
N LEU A 102 -9.96 58.34 -4.91
CA LEU A 102 -9.74 57.39 -6.01
C LEU A 102 -8.25 57.05 -6.20
N GLU A 103 -7.35 58.03 -5.99
CA GLU A 103 -5.89 57.80 -6.04
C GLU A 103 -5.45 56.81 -4.92
N ARG A 104 -5.91 57.03 -3.69
CA ARG A 104 -5.64 56.11 -2.59
C ARG A 104 -6.12 54.69 -2.92
N ARG A 105 -7.37 54.57 -3.40
CA ARG A 105 -7.92 53.27 -3.81
C ARG A 105 -7.13 52.61 -4.94
N ARG A 106 -6.66 53.38 -5.92
CA ARG A 106 -5.77 52.92 -7.00
C ARG A 106 -4.48 52.32 -6.40
N ASP A 107 -3.85 53.06 -5.51
CA ASP A 107 -2.57 52.65 -4.90
C ASP A 107 -2.73 51.40 -4.04
N GLU A 108 -3.85 51.26 -3.30
CA GLU A 108 -4.24 50.08 -2.56
C GLU A 108 -4.42 48.84 -3.50
N LEU A 109 -5.16 49.03 -4.61
CA LEU A 109 -5.34 47.97 -5.61
C LEU A 109 -4.04 47.53 -6.25
N GLN A 110 -3.18 48.51 -6.60
CA GLN A 110 -1.84 48.19 -7.16
C GLN A 110 -0.98 47.40 -6.16
N ALA A 111 -1.03 47.78 -4.87
CA ALA A 111 -0.32 47.05 -3.84
C ALA A 111 -0.86 45.61 -3.72
N ARG A 112 -2.20 45.47 -3.71
CA ARG A 112 -2.84 44.15 -3.64
C ARG A 112 -2.53 43.26 -4.86
N ILE A 113 -2.54 43.82 -6.06
CA ILE A 113 -2.16 43.09 -7.28
C ILE A 113 -0.73 42.57 -7.15
N ARG A 114 0.23 43.40 -6.73
CA ARG A 114 1.62 42.94 -6.52
C ARG A 114 1.73 41.81 -5.51
N GLU A 115 1.02 41.94 -4.39
CA GLU A 115 1.01 40.91 -3.35
C GLU A 115 0.48 39.57 -3.89
N VAL A 116 -0.68 39.58 -4.55
CA VAL A 116 -1.28 38.36 -5.13
C VAL A 116 -0.41 37.79 -6.24
N GLN A 117 0.18 38.64 -7.09
CA GLN A 117 1.12 38.19 -8.13
C GLN A 117 2.35 37.48 -7.54
N GLU A 118 2.94 38.04 -6.47
CA GLU A 118 4.07 37.40 -5.79
C GLU A 118 3.68 36.07 -5.15
N GLN A 119 2.52 36.02 -4.49
CA GLN A 119 2.01 34.78 -3.90
C GLN A 119 1.76 33.71 -4.96
N THR A 120 1.08 34.07 -6.05
CA THR A 120 0.81 33.15 -7.16
C THR A 120 2.11 32.69 -7.85
N ALA A 121 3.07 33.58 -8.05
CA ALA A 121 4.37 33.22 -8.64
C ALA A 121 5.16 32.24 -7.75
N ARG A 122 5.15 32.46 -6.42
CA ARG A 122 5.79 31.54 -5.46
C ARG A 122 5.09 30.17 -5.44
N ALA A 123 3.75 30.17 -5.42
CA ALA A 123 2.97 28.93 -5.46
C ALA A 123 3.18 28.17 -6.75
N GLY A 124 3.20 28.85 -7.91
CA GLY A 124 3.47 28.25 -9.21
C GLY A 124 4.88 27.66 -9.32
N ALA A 125 5.89 28.34 -8.76
CA ALA A 125 7.26 27.84 -8.73
C ALA A 125 7.39 26.57 -7.84
N ALA A 126 6.76 26.58 -6.68
CA ALA A 126 6.69 25.40 -5.79
C ALA A 126 5.99 24.22 -6.49
N LEU A 127 4.83 24.46 -7.10
CA LEU A 127 4.10 23.44 -7.85
C LEU A 127 4.94 22.83 -8.98
N ALA A 128 5.70 23.66 -9.72
CA ALA A 128 6.57 23.18 -10.80
C ALA A 128 7.74 22.32 -10.27
N ALA A 129 8.31 22.67 -9.12
CA ALA A 129 9.35 21.88 -8.48
C ALA A 129 8.80 20.54 -7.96
N ASP A 130 7.64 20.56 -7.31
CA ASP A 130 7.00 19.37 -6.77
C ASP A 130 6.47 18.43 -7.86
N ALA A 131 6.08 18.97 -9.03
CA ALA A 131 5.60 18.18 -10.16
C ALA A 131 6.65 17.20 -10.70
N THR A 132 7.93 17.58 -10.70
CA THR A 132 9.01 16.68 -11.14
C THR A 132 9.22 15.55 -10.13
N VAL A 133 9.26 15.88 -8.85
CA VAL A 133 9.40 14.89 -7.77
C VAL A 133 8.21 13.94 -7.73
N ALA A 134 7.00 14.47 -7.88
CA ALA A 134 5.78 13.67 -7.93
C ALA A 134 5.75 12.75 -9.17
N ALA A 135 6.21 13.21 -10.31
CA ALA A 135 6.29 12.40 -11.54
C ALA A 135 7.26 11.22 -11.35
N ASP A 136 8.43 11.45 -10.75
CA ASP A 136 9.42 10.42 -10.47
C ASP A 136 8.89 9.40 -9.43
N ALA A 137 8.23 9.89 -8.38
CA ALA A 137 7.60 9.05 -7.36
C ALA A 137 6.52 8.15 -7.99
N ARG A 138 5.61 8.72 -8.81
CA ARG A 138 4.56 7.98 -9.50
C ARG A 138 5.11 6.96 -10.50
N ALA A 139 6.19 7.29 -11.21
CA ALA A 139 6.89 6.33 -12.06
C ALA A 139 7.50 5.17 -11.23
N GLY A 140 8.01 5.46 -10.04
CA GLY A 140 8.48 4.46 -9.08
C GLY A 140 7.34 3.54 -8.60
N ILE A 141 6.22 4.12 -8.22
CA ILE A 141 5.00 3.39 -7.82
C ILE A 141 4.53 2.47 -8.95
N ALA A 142 4.48 2.96 -10.19
CA ALA A 142 4.06 2.15 -11.34
C ALA A 142 4.97 0.92 -11.55
N ARG A 143 6.29 1.09 -11.47
CA ARG A 143 7.25 -0.03 -11.56
C ARG A 143 7.07 -1.04 -10.42
N GLN A 144 6.90 -0.57 -9.19
CA GLN A 144 6.68 -1.47 -8.04
C GLN A 144 5.37 -2.26 -8.18
N ARG A 145 4.30 -1.62 -8.65
CA ARG A 145 3.02 -2.28 -8.90
C ARG A 145 3.13 -3.38 -9.95
N GLU A 146 3.92 -3.16 -11.01
CA GLU A 146 4.17 -4.19 -12.03
C GLU A 146 4.87 -5.42 -11.44
N VAL A 147 5.93 -5.20 -10.65
CA VAL A 147 6.65 -6.28 -9.97
C VAL A 147 5.71 -7.06 -9.02
N LEU A 148 4.90 -6.36 -8.23
CA LEU A 148 3.94 -7.00 -7.32
C LEU A 148 2.84 -7.76 -8.07
N ALA A 149 2.41 -7.26 -9.23
CA ALA A 149 1.45 -7.96 -10.08
C ALA A 149 2.05 -9.27 -10.62
N ASP A 150 3.31 -9.27 -11.03
CA ASP A 150 4.00 -10.47 -11.46
C ASP A 150 4.16 -11.49 -10.32
N CYS A 151 4.60 -11.04 -9.14
CA CYS A 151 4.70 -11.90 -7.96
C CYS A 151 3.34 -12.50 -7.58
N GLY A 152 2.28 -11.70 -7.60
CA GLY A 152 0.92 -12.17 -7.33
C GLY A 152 0.44 -13.21 -8.33
N ARG A 153 0.68 -13.01 -9.64
CA ARG A 153 0.34 -13.97 -10.69
C ARG A 153 1.10 -15.30 -10.55
N GLN A 154 2.39 -15.23 -10.22
CA GLN A 154 3.21 -16.43 -10.00
C GLN A 154 2.70 -17.22 -8.79
N ALA A 155 2.41 -16.54 -7.69
CA ALA A 155 1.85 -17.16 -6.48
C ALA A 155 0.47 -17.78 -6.76
N GLU A 156 -0.40 -17.10 -7.51
CA GLU A 156 -1.72 -17.59 -7.88
C GLU A 156 -1.64 -18.82 -8.81
N ALA A 157 -0.71 -18.84 -9.75
CA ALA A 157 -0.49 -19.96 -10.65
C ALA A 157 0.04 -21.21 -9.91
N ALA A 158 0.84 -21.05 -8.86
CA ALA A 158 1.36 -22.15 -8.06
C ALA A 158 0.30 -22.86 -7.20
N VAL A 159 -0.74 -22.15 -6.76
CA VAL A 159 -1.78 -22.68 -5.86
C VAL A 159 -2.49 -23.93 -6.44
N PRO A 160 -3.00 -23.94 -7.67
CA PRO A 160 -3.67 -25.13 -8.23
C PRO A 160 -2.73 -26.31 -8.36
N GLU A 161 -1.50 -26.11 -8.80
CA GLU A 161 -0.50 -27.20 -8.95
C GLU A 161 -0.19 -27.85 -7.60
N ILE A 162 0.11 -27.05 -6.58
CA ILE A 162 0.36 -27.54 -5.21
C ILE A 162 -0.88 -28.24 -4.65
N THR A 163 -2.07 -27.71 -4.91
CA THR A 163 -3.33 -28.29 -4.43
C THR A 163 -3.60 -29.64 -5.07
N GLU A 164 -3.32 -29.81 -6.36
CA GLU A 164 -3.50 -31.07 -7.08
C GLU A 164 -2.50 -32.11 -6.58
N GLU A 165 -1.23 -31.76 -6.42
CA GLU A 165 -0.19 -32.64 -5.89
C GLU A 165 -0.52 -33.07 -4.46
N LEU A 166 -0.95 -32.15 -3.62
CA LEU A 166 -1.41 -32.43 -2.27
C LEU A 166 -2.62 -33.38 -2.26
N ALA A 167 -3.61 -33.14 -3.10
CA ALA A 167 -4.76 -34.02 -3.23
C ALA A 167 -4.38 -35.43 -3.69
N HIS A 168 -3.43 -35.53 -4.62
CA HIS A 168 -2.89 -36.81 -5.04
C HIS A 168 -2.20 -37.53 -3.86
N LEU A 169 -1.34 -36.84 -3.14
CA LEU A 169 -0.61 -37.42 -2.00
C LEU A 169 -1.52 -37.85 -0.87
N LEU A 170 -2.56 -37.07 -0.58
CA LEU A 170 -3.56 -37.41 0.46
C LEU A 170 -4.33 -38.69 0.12
N ARG A 171 -4.59 -39.01 -1.16
CA ARG A 171 -5.20 -40.27 -1.59
C ARG A 171 -4.32 -41.50 -1.33
N LEU A 172 -3.01 -41.29 -1.26
CA LEU A 172 -2.02 -42.37 -1.00
C LEU A 172 -1.83 -42.61 0.51
N LEU A 173 -2.37 -41.78 1.39
CA LEU A 173 -2.35 -41.95 2.83
C LEU A 173 -3.57 -42.74 3.33
N PRO A 174 -3.46 -43.47 4.47
CA PRO A 174 -4.63 -44.05 5.11
C PRO A 174 -5.69 -42.99 5.38
N PRO A 175 -6.99 -43.25 5.13
CA PRO A 175 -8.05 -42.22 5.20
C PRO A 175 -8.12 -41.48 6.56
N ARG A 176 -7.86 -42.18 7.67
CA ARG A 176 -7.80 -41.57 9.01
C ARG A 176 -6.63 -40.59 9.15
N VAL A 177 -5.48 -40.91 8.57
CA VAL A 177 -4.28 -40.04 8.59
C VAL A 177 -4.51 -38.82 7.73
N ALA A 178 -4.98 -39.01 6.50
CA ALA A 178 -5.29 -37.93 5.55
C ALA A 178 -6.34 -36.94 6.13
N GLY A 179 -7.45 -37.46 6.67
CA GLY A 179 -8.51 -36.65 7.25
C GLY A 179 -8.03 -35.83 8.47
N ARG A 180 -7.22 -36.42 9.34
CA ARG A 180 -6.63 -35.71 10.47
C ARG A 180 -5.63 -34.66 10.02
N LEU A 181 -4.78 -34.97 9.05
CA LEU A 181 -3.81 -34.06 8.49
C LEU A 181 -4.48 -32.79 7.92
N ALA A 182 -5.53 -32.97 7.12
CA ALA A 182 -6.32 -31.88 6.58
C ALA A 182 -7.03 -31.05 7.67
N GLN A 183 -7.49 -31.68 8.76
CA GLN A 183 -8.11 -30.98 9.89
C GLN A 183 -7.09 -30.11 10.64
N ILE A 184 -5.89 -30.64 10.88
CA ILE A 184 -4.83 -29.91 11.58
C ILE A 184 -4.31 -28.74 10.72
N ALA A 185 -4.10 -28.98 9.42
CA ALA A 185 -3.67 -27.97 8.46
C ALA A 185 -4.63 -26.77 8.45
N ARG A 186 -5.94 -26.99 8.47
CA ARG A 186 -6.94 -25.91 8.53
C ARG A 186 -6.85 -25.07 9.82
N ARG A 187 -6.37 -25.64 10.93
CA ARG A 187 -6.26 -24.94 12.23
C ARG A 187 -4.93 -24.22 12.40
N HIS A 188 -3.86 -24.78 11.86
CA HIS A 188 -2.49 -24.40 12.22
C HIS A 188 -1.60 -24.12 11.00
N GLY A 189 -2.06 -24.32 9.77
CA GLY A 189 -1.28 -24.24 8.54
C GLY A 189 -0.35 -25.43 8.36
N ASP A 190 0.57 -25.69 9.29
CA ASP A 190 1.47 -26.86 9.27
C ASP A 190 0.91 -28.00 10.12
N PRO A 191 0.56 -29.15 9.52
CA PRO A 191 -0.02 -30.28 10.25
C PRO A 191 1.02 -31.19 10.93
N VAL A 192 2.30 -30.92 10.74
CA VAL A 192 3.41 -31.69 11.32
C VAL A 192 4.31 -30.79 12.15
N ALA A 193 4.87 -31.30 13.21
CA ALA A 193 5.83 -30.58 14.04
C ALA A 193 7.07 -31.45 14.32
N ASP A 194 8.22 -30.79 14.45
CA ASP A 194 9.45 -31.46 14.86
C ASP A 194 9.42 -31.85 16.33
N LEU A 195 10.07 -32.96 16.64
CA LEU A 195 10.46 -33.29 18.00
C LEU A 195 11.76 -32.52 18.33
N VAL A 196 11.72 -31.68 19.34
CA VAL A 196 12.88 -30.91 19.82
C VAL A 196 13.02 -31.11 21.32
N GLN A 197 14.08 -31.76 21.75
CA GLN A 197 14.35 -32.03 23.19
C GLN A 197 13.17 -32.67 23.93
N GLY A 198 12.48 -33.60 23.29
CA GLY A 198 11.32 -34.29 23.87
C GLY A 198 10.02 -33.48 23.89
N ALA A 199 10.00 -32.29 23.25
CA ALA A 199 8.82 -31.43 23.13
C ALA A 199 8.40 -31.22 21.68
N CYS A 200 7.12 -30.89 21.47
CA CYS A 200 6.55 -30.51 20.20
C CYS A 200 6.99 -29.10 19.81
N ALA A 201 7.74 -28.95 18.72
CA ALA A 201 8.17 -27.63 18.24
C ALA A 201 7.00 -26.71 17.81
N GLY A 202 5.82 -27.27 17.54
CA GLY A 202 4.65 -26.49 17.13
C GLY A 202 3.88 -25.80 18.26
N CYS A 203 3.89 -26.35 19.49
CA CYS A 203 3.16 -25.77 20.63
C CYS A 203 3.96 -25.77 21.95
N GLY A 204 5.20 -26.28 21.96
CA GLY A 204 6.07 -26.30 23.14
C GLY A 204 5.73 -27.41 24.16
N GLN A 205 4.67 -28.20 23.97
CA GLN A 205 4.29 -29.21 24.94
C GLN A 205 5.28 -30.37 24.96
N THR A 206 5.75 -30.73 26.16
CA THR A 206 6.56 -31.94 26.40
C THR A 206 5.74 -33.18 26.13
N LEU A 207 6.30 -34.12 25.37
CA LEU A 207 5.68 -35.41 25.10
C LEU A 207 5.96 -36.40 26.24
N PRO A 208 5.05 -37.36 26.48
CA PRO A 208 5.36 -38.52 27.32
C PRO A 208 6.62 -39.21 26.78
N PHE A 209 7.47 -39.69 27.72
CA PHE A 209 8.79 -40.24 27.33
C PHE A 209 8.68 -41.32 26.26
N GLN A 210 7.75 -42.25 26.36
CA GLN A 210 7.57 -43.29 25.36
C GLN A 210 7.20 -42.72 23.99
N HIS A 211 6.31 -41.72 23.93
CA HIS A 211 5.95 -41.05 22.67
C HIS A 211 7.13 -40.30 22.04
N ALA A 212 7.99 -39.68 22.85
CA ALA A 212 9.19 -39.05 22.35
C ALA A 212 10.18 -40.07 21.76
N VAL A 213 10.36 -41.20 22.41
CA VAL A 213 11.19 -42.33 21.93
C VAL A 213 10.61 -42.92 20.65
N ASP A 214 9.32 -43.16 20.59
CA ASP A 214 8.65 -43.73 19.42
C ASP A 214 8.72 -42.79 18.22
N ALA A 215 8.58 -41.49 18.44
CA ALA A 215 8.74 -40.48 17.40
C ALA A 215 10.20 -40.41 16.90
N ASP A 216 11.17 -40.37 17.82
CA ASP A 216 12.59 -40.25 17.48
C ASP A 216 13.11 -41.46 16.67
N ARG A 217 12.62 -42.67 17.03
CA ARG A 217 12.95 -43.90 16.33
C ARG A 217 12.08 -44.19 15.10
N GLU A 218 11.11 -43.31 14.79
CA GLU A 218 10.13 -43.55 13.74
C GLU A 218 9.36 -44.88 13.90
N ALA A 219 9.19 -45.33 15.13
CA ALA A 219 8.57 -46.60 15.46
C ALA A 219 7.03 -46.57 15.46
N ALA A 220 6.43 -45.38 15.56
CA ALA A 220 5.00 -45.15 15.50
C ALA A 220 4.63 -43.79 14.96
N LEU A 221 3.37 -43.64 14.51
CA LEU A 221 2.78 -42.30 14.20
C LEU A 221 2.41 -41.61 15.50
N VAL A 222 3.24 -40.72 15.98
CA VAL A 222 3.02 -40.00 17.24
C VAL A 222 2.26 -38.70 16.96
N ILE A 223 1.31 -38.38 17.83
CA ILE A 223 0.47 -37.19 17.75
C ILE A 223 0.67 -36.38 19.05
N CYS A 224 0.93 -35.09 18.89
CA CYS A 224 0.98 -34.17 20.04
C CYS A 224 -0.40 -34.07 20.72
N GLN A 225 -0.47 -34.32 22.03
CA GLN A 225 -1.72 -34.22 22.77
C GLN A 225 -2.22 -32.78 22.95
N GLY A 226 -1.32 -31.77 22.85
CA GLY A 226 -1.67 -30.37 22.99
C GLY A 226 -2.25 -29.78 21.72
N CYS A 227 -1.56 -29.87 20.57
CA CYS A 227 -1.99 -29.23 19.33
C CYS A 227 -2.52 -30.18 18.26
N GLY A 228 -2.39 -31.50 18.47
CA GLY A 228 -2.85 -32.53 17.57
C GLY A 228 -1.94 -32.81 16.35
N ARG A 229 -0.85 -32.05 16.14
CA ARG A 229 0.09 -32.25 15.05
C ARG A 229 0.77 -33.61 15.10
N TYR A 230 1.09 -34.16 13.94
CA TYR A 230 1.97 -35.31 13.87
C TYR A 230 3.40 -34.88 14.23
N ILE A 231 4.08 -35.74 15.03
CA ILE A 231 5.46 -35.49 15.47
C ILE A 231 6.42 -36.32 14.62
N ILE A 232 7.44 -35.65 14.11
CA ILE A 232 8.54 -36.30 13.37
C ILE A 232 9.89 -35.88 13.96
N PRO A 233 10.94 -36.73 13.89
CA PRO A 233 12.26 -36.35 14.36
C PRO A 233 12.87 -35.26 13.46
N ARG A 234 13.60 -34.33 14.06
CA ARG A 234 14.23 -33.20 13.36
C ARG A 234 15.29 -33.63 12.32
N SER A 235 15.98 -34.73 12.61
CA SER A 235 17.04 -35.29 11.73
C SER A 235 16.57 -35.81 10.39
N SER A 236 15.27 -35.99 10.21
CA SER A 236 14.66 -36.56 9.00
C SER A 236 14.16 -35.51 7.99
N ARG A 237 14.26 -34.21 8.32
CA ARG A 237 14.07 -33.13 7.35
C ARG A 237 15.29 -33.04 6.41
N ARG A 238 15.35 -33.89 5.37
CA ARG A 238 16.31 -33.69 4.28
C ARG A 238 15.96 -32.36 3.59
N THR A 239 16.81 -31.38 3.75
CA THR A 239 16.88 -30.23 2.84
C THR A 239 17.24 -30.78 1.47
N ARG A 240 16.29 -30.89 0.54
CA ARG A 240 16.60 -30.97 -0.88
C ARG A 240 17.13 -29.58 -1.27
N GLY A 241 18.44 -29.46 -1.47
CA GLY A 241 19.09 -28.35 -2.09
C GLY A 241 18.73 -28.26 -3.58
#